data_0672819d6e1536a9e8299642bebdb889
#
_entry.id   0672819d6e1536a9e8299642bebdb889
#
_cell.length_a   1.000
_cell.length_b   1.000
_cell.length_c   1.000
_cell.angle_alpha   90.00
_cell.angle_beta   90.00
_cell.angle_gamma   90.00
#
_symmetry.space_group_name_H-M   'P 1'
#
loop_
_entity.id
_entity.type
_entity.pdbx_description
1 polymer ?
#
loop_
_entity_poly.entity_id
_entity_poly.type
_entity_poly.pdbx_seq_one_letter_code
_entity_poly.pdbx_strand_id
1 'polypeptide(L)'
;MNKIFKLIFVLCCFCGIAQAQLQRPKLVVGIVIDQMRWDYLYRYYARYGEGGFKRMLGEGFSVENCKIPYIPSVTAIGHSSIWTGSVPSIHGIAGNNFVKDGKVVYCTADDTVNPVGSDSKAGKMSPRNLWVTTIGDELRLATNNRSKVVGVALKDRASILPAGHHANGAYWFDDKSGKFITSTFYMEKLPEWVNKFNKQKLPNKYLSQKWETLYPIDSYKESTSDDNNYENGIVEGEKAVLPLDLPTLYKKHGYKILRNTPFGCNLTFDIAKAAIEGENLGRNTDTDLLTISCSSTDYIGHQVGVNAIETEDCYLRLDKALADFFAYLDQTVGKGNYLTFLTADHGGVNNATFLQDQRIPAGIWNKKGLVEELNQILKAKFNTDKDLVKTIMNYQVFFNTDIIEELGLDYAAIKQAVVDRLKKDKDVHYAFDMEKTSIESIPAELKFRAINGYNRERSGGVQIVLKPGHYDYYSSKGTTHGAWNPYDIHIPCLFMGWGIQHGESAQPHYMTDIAATVCALLHIQAPNGCIGTPIF
;
A
#
# COMPACT_ATOMS: atom_id res chain seq x y z
N MET A 1 46.76 -38.71 39.72
CA MET A 1 46.43 -37.32 39.43
C MET A 1 46.34 -36.96 37.90
N ASN A 2 47.20 -37.49 37.06
CA ASN A 2 47.24 -37.08 35.65
C ASN A 2 46.08 -37.56 34.73
N LYS A 3 45.33 -38.59 35.08
CA LYS A 3 44.20 -39.09 34.25
C LYS A 3 42.90 -38.33 34.53
N ILE A 4 42.70 -37.88 35.76
CA ILE A 4 41.51 -37.06 36.13
C ILE A 4 41.62 -35.66 35.57
N PHE A 5 42.81 -35.05 35.56
CA PHE A 5 43.02 -33.71 34.94
C PHE A 5 42.83 -33.73 33.43
N LYS A 6 43.20 -34.81 32.73
CA LYS A 6 42.96 -34.93 31.27
C LYS A 6 41.47 -35.11 30.95
N LEU A 7 40.72 -35.83 31.81
CA LEU A 7 39.28 -36.00 31.61
C LEU A 7 38.50 -34.71 31.85
N ILE A 8 38.88 -33.93 32.84
CA ILE A 8 38.26 -32.63 33.13
C ILE A 8 38.57 -31.62 32.01
N PHE A 9 39.80 -31.61 31.44
CA PHE A 9 40.16 -30.73 30.34
C PHE A 9 39.40 -31.08 29.04
N VAL A 10 39.15 -32.39 28.77
CA VAL A 10 38.34 -32.83 27.62
C VAL A 10 36.85 -32.50 27.83
N LEU A 11 36.32 -32.61 29.05
CA LEU A 11 34.93 -32.23 29.35
C LEU A 11 34.72 -30.72 29.25
N CYS A 12 35.68 -29.89 29.67
CA CYS A 12 35.62 -28.42 29.51
C CYS A 12 35.73 -27.98 28.05
N CYS A 13 36.44 -28.73 27.19
CA CYS A 13 36.50 -28.41 25.76
C CYS A 13 35.22 -28.78 24.98
N PHE A 14 34.39 -29.70 25.48
CA PHE A 14 33.08 -30.01 24.88
C PHE A 14 31.94 -29.10 25.34
N CYS A 15 32.08 -28.37 26.46
CA CYS A 15 31.10 -27.38 26.91
C CYS A 15 31.25 -26.01 26.21
N GLY A 16 32.18 -25.83 25.27
CA GLY A 16 32.54 -24.54 24.69
C GLY A 16 32.04 -24.26 23.28
N ILE A 17 31.24 -25.12 22.66
CA ILE A 17 30.64 -24.83 21.35
C ILE A 17 29.10 -24.86 21.47
N ALA A 18 28.56 -24.13 22.42
CA ALA A 18 27.28 -23.48 22.17
C ALA A 18 27.58 -22.32 21.21
N GLN A 19 27.60 -22.59 19.91
CA GLN A 19 27.48 -21.51 18.94
C GLN A 19 26.28 -20.70 19.39
N ALA A 20 26.51 -19.49 19.84
CA ALA A 20 25.42 -18.55 20.09
C ALA A 20 24.68 -18.37 18.77
N GLN A 21 23.69 -19.22 18.55
CA GLN A 21 22.85 -19.11 17.36
C GLN A 21 22.19 -17.74 17.42
N LEU A 22 22.42 -16.95 16.39
CA LEU A 22 21.80 -15.63 16.28
C LEU A 22 20.29 -15.79 16.45
N GLN A 23 19.76 -15.21 17.52
CA GLN A 23 18.32 -15.28 17.77
C GLN A 23 17.59 -14.42 16.75
N ARG A 24 16.55 -14.99 16.14
CA ARG A 24 15.66 -14.32 15.20
C ARG A 24 14.22 -14.73 15.50
N PRO A 25 13.22 -13.93 15.12
CA PRO A 25 11.83 -14.35 15.19
C PRO A 25 11.61 -15.55 14.27
N LYS A 26 10.66 -16.40 14.58
CA LYS A 26 10.24 -17.49 13.70
C LYS A 26 9.48 -17.01 12.49
N LEU A 27 8.73 -15.91 12.65
CA LEU A 27 7.90 -15.30 11.61
C LEU A 27 7.95 -13.78 11.70
N VAL A 28 8.09 -13.13 10.56
CA VAL A 28 7.81 -11.70 10.40
C VAL A 28 6.45 -11.55 9.70
N VAL A 29 5.56 -10.74 10.26
CA VAL A 29 4.27 -10.41 9.67
C VAL A 29 4.19 -8.92 9.47
N GLY A 30 4.16 -8.46 8.22
CA GLY A 30 3.90 -7.06 7.92
C GLY A 30 2.47 -6.87 7.45
N ILE A 31 1.76 -5.94 8.09
CA ILE A 31 0.36 -5.62 7.82
C ILE A 31 0.27 -4.20 7.28
N VAL A 32 -0.22 -4.05 6.07
CA VAL A 32 -0.49 -2.74 5.45
C VAL A 32 -2.00 -2.54 5.39
N ILE A 33 -2.48 -1.46 6.00
CA ILE A 33 -3.89 -1.06 5.94
C ILE A 33 -4.00 0.05 4.89
N ASP A 34 -4.52 -0.30 3.73
CA ASP A 34 -4.63 0.59 2.56
C ASP A 34 -5.49 1.84 2.91
N GLN A 35 -4.96 3.03 2.64
CA GLN A 35 -5.59 4.33 2.91
C GLN A 35 -5.80 4.63 4.42
N MET A 36 -5.00 4.03 5.31
CA MET A 36 -5.15 4.32 6.73
C MET A 36 -4.43 5.62 7.12
N ARG A 37 -5.18 6.61 7.57
CA ARG A 37 -4.66 7.82 8.20
C ARG A 37 -4.12 7.49 9.59
N TRP A 38 -3.04 8.19 10.00
CA TRP A 38 -2.49 8.06 11.35
C TRP A 38 -3.51 8.38 12.44
N ASP A 39 -4.34 9.44 12.24
CA ASP A 39 -5.33 9.88 13.22
C ASP A 39 -6.44 8.86 13.50
N TYR A 40 -6.66 7.85 12.66
CA TYR A 40 -7.64 6.80 12.93
C TYR A 40 -7.28 5.91 14.14
N LEU A 41 -5.99 5.80 14.50
CA LEU A 41 -5.55 5.13 15.72
C LEU A 41 -6.17 5.79 16.96
N TYR A 42 -6.31 7.11 16.95
CA TYR A 42 -6.77 7.92 18.10
C TYR A 42 -8.22 8.34 17.98
N ARG A 43 -8.69 8.64 16.76
CA ARG A 43 -10.07 9.03 16.49
C ARG A 43 -11.07 7.99 16.96
N TYR A 44 -10.78 6.71 16.74
CA TYR A 44 -11.64 5.60 17.12
C TYR A 44 -11.15 4.86 18.38
N TYR A 45 -10.14 5.39 19.08
CA TYR A 45 -9.46 4.72 20.19
C TYR A 45 -10.43 4.22 21.27
N ALA A 46 -11.39 5.05 21.70
CA ALA A 46 -12.35 4.69 22.74
C ALA A 46 -13.25 3.49 22.37
N ARG A 47 -13.36 3.18 21.08
CA ARG A 47 -14.23 2.14 20.54
C ARG A 47 -13.49 0.85 20.17
N TYR A 48 -12.17 0.91 20.06
CA TYR A 48 -11.35 -0.30 19.80
C TYR A 48 -11.36 -1.23 21.01
N GLY A 49 -11.31 -2.54 20.73
CA GLY A 49 -11.09 -3.59 21.74
C GLY A 49 -9.62 -3.67 22.16
N GLU A 50 -9.34 -4.43 23.22
CA GLU A 50 -7.99 -4.51 23.78
C GLU A 50 -7.01 -5.36 22.94
N GLY A 51 -7.51 -6.20 22.04
CA GLY A 51 -6.68 -7.20 21.32
C GLY A 51 -6.14 -6.77 19.96
N GLY A 52 -6.65 -5.67 19.37
CA GLY A 52 -6.29 -5.18 18.05
C GLY A 52 -5.33 -4.00 18.08
N PHE A 53 -5.77 -2.82 17.62
CA PHE A 53 -4.94 -1.61 17.60
C PHE A 53 -4.43 -1.22 18.99
N LYS A 54 -5.28 -1.31 20.03
CA LYS A 54 -4.85 -1.02 21.41
C LYS A 54 -3.75 -1.95 21.90
N ARG A 55 -3.78 -3.24 21.51
CA ARG A 55 -2.71 -4.17 21.83
C ARG A 55 -1.39 -3.72 21.23
N MET A 56 -1.39 -3.30 19.96
CA MET A 56 -0.17 -2.81 19.29
C MET A 56 0.35 -1.53 19.94
N LEU A 57 -0.52 -0.61 20.33
CA LEU A 57 -0.15 0.61 21.02
C LEU A 57 0.35 0.34 22.46
N GLY A 58 -0.26 -0.60 23.17
CA GLY A 58 0.03 -0.90 24.58
C GLY A 58 1.15 -1.92 24.83
N GLU A 59 1.41 -2.85 23.90
CA GLU A 59 2.49 -3.85 24.00
C GLU A 59 3.68 -3.54 23.06
N GLY A 60 3.46 -2.71 22.01
CA GLY A 60 4.41 -2.45 20.96
C GLY A 60 5.12 -1.11 21.04
N PHE A 61 5.77 -0.71 19.95
CA PHE A 61 6.43 0.58 19.76
C PHE A 61 5.69 1.36 18.66
N SER A 62 5.29 2.61 19.00
CA SER A 62 4.59 3.51 18.07
C SER A 62 5.50 4.61 17.57
N VAL A 63 5.55 4.78 16.25
CA VAL A 63 6.23 5.89 15.58
C VAL A 63 5.20 6.93 15.20
N GLU A 64 5.05 7.94 16.05
CA GLU A 64 3.97 8.94 15.96
C GLU A 64 4.14 9.92 14.79
N ASN A 65 5.33 10.02 14.22
CA ASN A 65 5.64 10.97 13.14
C ASN A 65 6.24 10.25 11.93
N CYS A 66 5.54 9.19 11.46
CA CYS A 66 5.93 8.47 10.26
C CYS A 66 5.28 9.09 9.02
N LYS A 67 6.07 9.41 8.00
CA LYS A 67 5.62 10.09 6.78
C LYS A 67 6.08 9.39 5.52
N ILE A 68 5.37 9.67 4.43
CA ILE A 68 5.74 9.26 3.07
C ILE A 68 6.78 10.25 2.52
N PRO A 69 7.94 9.75 2.02
CA PRO A 69 9.03 10.61 1.57
C PRO A 69 8.98 11.00 0.09
N TYR A 70 7.88 10.80 -0.62
CA TYR A 70 7.73 11.04 -2.06
C TYR A 70 6.32 11.54 -2.42
N ILE A 71 6.12 11.90 -3.68
CA ILE A 71 4.84 12.12 -4.38
C ILE A 71 4.90 11.44 -5.75
N PRO A 72 3.73 10.93 -6.25
CA PRO A 72 2.40 10.88 -5.62
C PRO A 72 2.29 9.77 -4.56
N SER A 73 1.44 9.98 -3.54
CA SER A 73 1.14 8.99 -2.50
C SER A 73 0.02 8.05 -2.96
N VAL A 74 0.39 6.96 -3.64
CA VAL A 74 -0.53 5.99 -4.23
C VAL A 74 -0.13 4.55 -3.92
N THR A 75 -1.10 3.62 -3.95
CA THR A 75 -0.99 2.24 -3.48
C THR A 75 0.27 1.50 -3.95
N ALA A 76 0.56 1.48 -5.26
CA ALA A 76 1.70 0.71 -5.77
C ALA A 76 3.03 1.25 -5.26
N ILE A 77 3.17 2.57 -5.16
CA ILE A 77 4.38 3.20 -4.64
C ILE A 77 4.52 2.89 -3.15
N GLY A 78 3.44 3.08 -2.36
CA GLY A 78 3.46 2.83 -0.92
C GLY A 78 3.87 1.41 -0.58
N HIS A 79 3.21 0.43 -1.20
CA HIS A 79 3.58 -0.97 -1.01
C HIS A 79 5.03 -1.26 -1.42
N SER A 80 5.50 -0.73 -2.55
CA SER A 80 6.90 -0.89 -2.94
C SER A 80 7.85 -0.28 -1.91
N SER A 81 7.59 0.95 -1.48
CA SER A 81 8.49 1.69 -0.59
C SER A 81 8.60 1.09 0.82
N ILE A 82 7.49 0.60 1.39
CA ILE A 82 7.49 -0.10 2.69
C ILE A 82 8.42 -1.32 2.66
N TRP A 83 8.33 -2.12 1.60
CA TRP A 83 9.00 -3.42 1.54
C TRP A 83 10.41 -3.39 0.94
N THR A 84 10.76 -2.30 0.26
CA THR A 84 12.10 -2.10 -0.31
C THR A 84 12.95 -1.11 0.48
N GLY A 85 12.33 -0.31 1.36
CA GLY A 85 13.00 0.82 2.00
C GLY A 85 13.43 1.91 1.01
N SER A 86 12.84 1.96 -0.17
CA SER A 86 13.26 2.76 -1.31
C SER A 86 12.16 3.73 -1.77
N VAL A 87 12.42 4.49 -2.82
CA VAL A 87 11.53 5.51 -3.37
C VAL A 87 11.38 5.37 -4.88
N PRO A 88 10.35 5.96 -5.52
CA PRO A 88 10.08 5.82 -6.96
C PRO A 88 11.28 6.07 -7.88
N SER A 89 12.10 7.08 -7.56
CA SER A 89 13.31 7.39 -8.33
C SER A 89 14.32 6.23 -8.39
N ILE A 90 14.26 5.30 -7.44
CA ILE A 90 15.19 4.17 -7.30
C ILE A 90 14.47 2.85 -7.63
N HIS A 91 13.33 2.54 -6.96
CA HIS A 91 12.66 1.26 -7.15
C HIS A 91 11.83 1.16 -8.44
N GLY A 92 11.63 2.26 -9.17
CA GLY A 92 11.04 2.27 -10.50
C GLY A 92 9.51 2.23 -10.55
N ILE A 93 8.80 2.00 -9.47
CA ILE A 93 7.33 2.07 -9.43
C ILE A 93 6.90 3.53 -9.25
N ALA A 94 6.56 4.20 -10.37
CA ALA A 94 6.25 5.63 -10.40
C ALA A 94 4.75 5.95 -10.23
N GLY A 95 3.90 4.95 -10.04
CA GLY A 95 2.45 5.09 -9.88
C GLY A 95 1.75 3.75 -9.95
N ASN A 96 0.42 3.73 -9.77
CA ASN A 96 -0.38 2.56 -10.13
C ASN A 96 -0.33 2.30 -11.64
N ASN A 97 -0.27 3.37 -12.41
CA ASN A 97 0.07 3.38 -13.84
C ASN A 97 1.20 4.39 -14.07
N PHE A 98 2.07 4.11 -15.03
CA PHE A 98 3.15 5.00 -15.45
C PHE A 98 3.45 4.79 -16.94
N VAL A 99 4.28 5.63 -17.54
CA VAL A 99 4.71 5.44 -18.93
C VAL A 99 5.96 4.56 -18.96
N LYS A 100 5.96 3.57 -19.85
CA LYS A 100 7.11 2.71 -20.15
C LYS A 100 7.13 2.45 -21.66
N ASP A 101 8.26 2.65 -22.30
CA ASP A 101 8.42 2.48 -23.76
C ASP A 101 7.30 3.21 -24.54
N GLY A 102 7.05 4.47 -24.18
CA GLY A 102 6.02 5.31 -24.80
C GLY A 102 4.57 4.87 -24.54
N LYS A 103 4.29 3.87 -23.70
CA LYS A 103 2.94 3.36 -23.42
C LYS A 103 2.59 3.51 -21.93
N VAL A 104 1.31 3.77 -21.65
CA VAL A 104 0.80 3.68 -20.28
C VAL A 104 0.68 2.21 -19.90
N VAL A 105 1.38 1.82 -18.84
CA VAL A 105 1.38 0.45 -18.31
C VAL A 105 0.93 0.44 -16.86
N TYR A 106 0.25 -0.63 -16.45
CA TYR A 106 -0.09 -0.88 -15.06
C TYR A 106 1.12 -1.48 -14.32
N CYS A 107 1.34 -1.09 -13.07
CA CYS A 107 2.58 -1.34 -12.32
C CYS A 107 3.01 -2.82 -12.23
N THR A 108 2.07 -3.75 -12.19
CA THR A 108 2.32 -5.19 -12.12
C THR A 108 2.00 -5.94 -13.42
N ALA A 109 1.51 -5.25 -14.47
CA ALA A 109 1.17 -5.90 -15.74
C ALA A 109 2.39 -6.60 -16.36
N ASP A 110 2.18 -7.85 -16.75
CA ASP A 110 3.21 -8.68 -17.42
C ASP A 110 2.55 -9.66 -18.40
N ASP A 111 2.66 -9.36 -19.68
CA ASP A 111 2.12 -10.20 -20.76
C ASP A 111 2.92 -11.49 -20.98
N THR A 112 4.08 -11.64 -20.35
CA THR A 112 4.95 -12.83 -20.48
C THR A 112 4.54 -13.96 -19.53
N VAL A 113 3.60 -13.69 -18.60
CA VAL A 113 3.09 -14.68 -17.62
C VAL A 113 1.64 -15.04 -17.90
N ASN A 114 1.24 -16.22 -17.42
CA ASN A 114 -0.11 -16.72 -17.53
C ASN A 114 -0.80 -16.74 -16.15
N PRO A 115 -2.15 -16.62 -16.12
CA PRO A 115 -2.92 -16.80 -14.90
C PRO A 115 -2.80 -18.23 -14.35
N VAL A 116 -2.75 -18.36 -13.03
CA VAL A 116 -2.78 -19.66 -12.33
C VAL A 116 -3.92 -19.64 -11.31
N GLY A 117 -4.87 -20.55 -11.46
CA GLY A 117 -6.08 -20.64 -10.61
C GLY A 117 -7.32 -19.97 -11.20
N SER A 118 -7.20 -19.29 -12.32
CA SER A 118 -8.29 -18.67 -13.10
C SER A 118 -7.85 -18.52 -14.55
N ASP A 119 -8.81 -18.30 -15.45
CA ASP A 119 -8.60 -17.90 -16.86
C ASP A 119 -8.67 -16.37 -17.04
N SER A 120 -8.80 -15.63 -15.95
CA SER A 120 -8.93 -14.18 -15.93
C SER A 120 -7.61 -13.49 -16.27
N LYS A 121 -7.69 -12.41 -17.08
CA LYS A 121 -6.53 -11.53 -17.33
C LYS A 121 -5.95 -10.91 -16.05
N ALA A 122 -6.71 -10.91 -14.94
CA ALA A 122 -6.24 -10.48 -13.62
C ALA A 122 -5.03 -11.30 -13.12
N GLY A 123 -4.74 -12.46 -13.71
CA GLY A 123 -3.54 -13.25 -13.41
C GLY A 123 -2.31 -12.93 -14.27
N LYS A 124 -2.37 -11.98 -15.22
CA LYS A 124 -1.22 -11.55 -16.02
C LYS A 124 -0.42 -10.47 -15.29
N MET A 125 0.11 -10.81 -14.11
CA MET A 125 0.77 -9.87 -13.21
C MET A 125 2.06 -10.48 -12.64
N SER A 126 3.09 -9.62 -12.43
CA SER A 126 4.36 -10.00 -11.83
C SER A 126 5.06 -8.78 -11.20
N PRO A 127 6.14 -8.97 -10.42
CA PRO A 127 6.94 -7.87 -9.87
C PRO A 127 7.98 -7.31 -10.84
N ARG A 128 8.02 -7.69 -12.11
CA ARG A 128 9.12 -7.35 -13.07
C ARG A 128 9.36 -5.87 -13.27
N ASN A 129 8.37 -5.02 -12.97
CA ASN A 129 8.55 -3.57 -13.04
C ASN A 129 9.22 -2.97 -11.79
N LEU A 130 9.34 -3.72 -10.70
CA LEU A 130 10.10 -3.35 -9.51
C LEU A 130 11.59 -3.61 -9.77
N TRP A 131 12.44 -2.61 -9.60
CA TRP A 131 13.86 -2.71 -9.97
C TRP A 131 14.79 -3.15 -8.85
N VAL A 132 14.29 -3.19 -7.62
CA VAL A 132 15.09 -3.46 -6.42
C VAL A 132 14.53 -4.65 -5.65
N THR A 133 15.34 -5.22 -4.79
CA THR A 133 14.95 -6.30 -3.89
C THR A 133 14.01 -5.82 -2.77
N THR A 134 13.28 -6.75 -2.18
CA THR A 134 12.42 -6.54 -1.01
C THR A 134 13.05 -7.17 0.23
N ILE A 135 12.47 -6.89 1.43
CA ILE A 135 12.80 -7.62 2.67
C ILE A 135 12.75 -9.13 2.45
N GLY A 136 11.71 -9.61 1.73
CA GLY A 136 11.51 -11.03 1.43
C GLY A 136 12.60 -11.61 0.53
N ASP A 137 13.02 -10.86 -0.49
CA ASP A 137 14.12 -11.27 -1.38
C ASP A 137 15.42 -11.41 -0.59
N GLU A 138 15.78 -10.40 0.24
CA GLU A 138 17.00 -10.43 1.07
C GLU A 138 16.96 -11.53 2.13
N LEU A 139 15.81 -11.77 2.74
CA LEU A 139 15.64 -12.86 3.71
C LEU A 139 15.88 -14.23 3.06
N ARG A 140 15.38 -14.46 1.87
CA ARG A 140 15.62 -15.69 1.11
C ARG A 140 17.08 -15.84 0.70
N LEU A 141 17.72 -14.76 0.26
CA LEU A 141 19.16 -14.76 -0.05
C LEU A 141 19.99 -15.07 1.19
N ALA A 142 19.74 -14.41 2.31
CA ALA A 142 20.45 -14.59 3.57
C ALA A 142 20.31 -16.02 4.16
N THR A 143 19.23 -16.72 3.83
CA THR A 143 18.97 -18.09 4.31
C THR A 143 19.21 -19.15 3.26
N ASN A 144 19.82 -18.79 2.11
CA ASN A 144 20.01 -19.70 0.98
C ASN A 144 18.71 -20.42 0.59
N ASN A 145 17.62 -19.64 0.45
CA ASN A 145 16.27 -20.06 0.05
C ASN A 145 15.52 -20.98 1.04
N ARG A 146 15.99 -21.13 2.29
CA ARG A 146 15.27 -21.93 3.29
C ARG A 146 14.06 -21.20 3.89
N SER A 147 14.15 -19.87 4.05
CA SER A 147 13.02 -19.04 4.47
C SER A 147 11.89 -19.08 3.44
N LYS A 148 10.67 -19.02 3.91
CA LYS A 148 9.48 -18.89 3.08
C LYS A 148 8.97 -17.46 3.12
N VAL A 149 8.52 -16.96 1.96
CA VAL A 149 7.96 -15.63 1.77
C VAL A 149 6.64 -15.77 1.03
N VAL A 150 5.56 -15.27 1.63
CA VAL A 150 4.21 -15.33 1.06
C VAL A 150 3.55 -13.95 1.15
N GLY A 151 2.93 -13.50 0.05
CA GLY A 151 2.14 -12.28 0.00
C GLY A 151 0.66 -12.54 -0.23
N VAL A 152 -0.22 -11.87 0.51
CA VAL A 152 -1.68 -11.98 0.35
C VAL A 152 -2.36 -10.60 0.40
N ALA A 153 -3.26 -10.34 -0.55
CA ALA A 153 -4.09 -9.14 -0.59
C ALA A 153 -5.29 -9.33 -1.52
N LEU A 154 -6.26 -8.42 -1.48
CA LEU A 154 -7.29 -8.38 -2.53
C LEU A 154 -6.74 -7.73 -3.80
N LYS A 155 -5.91 -6.68 -3.70
CA LYS A 155 -5.26 -6.03 -4.84
C LYS A 155 -3.99 -6.82 -5.23
N ASP A 156 -3.82 -7.10 -6.53
CA ASP A 156 -2.61 -7.74 -7.09
C ASP A 156 -1.32 -7.01 -6.70
N ARG A 157 -1.25 -5.68 -6.91
CA ARG A 157 -0.09 -4.85 -6.58
C ARG A 157 0.27 -4.86 -5.09
N ALA A 158 -0.74 -4.98 -4.23
CA ALA A 158 -0.57 -5.03 -2.78
C ALA A 158 -0.16 -6.41 -2.24
N SER A 159 -0.22 -7.45 -3.07
CA SER A 159 0.33 -8.77 -2.79
C SER A 159 1.70 -8.97 -3.45
N ILE A 160 1.82 -8.61 -4.72
CA ILE A 160 2.99 -8.87 -5.58
C ILE A 160 4.20 -8.02 -5.19
N LEU A 161 4.02 -6.68 -5.07
CA LEU A 161 5.12 -5.77 -4.80
C LEU A 161 5.75 -5.99 -3.41
N PRO A 162 4.96 -6.26 -2.35
CA PRO A 162 5.50 -6.69 -1.06
C PRO A 162 6.22 -8.03 -1.07
N ALA A 163 5.68 -9.02 -1.77
CA ALA A 163 6.28 -10.35 -1.86
C ALA A 163 7.63 -10.34 -2.60
N GLY A 164 7.78 -9.46 -3.59
CA GLY A 164 9.02 -9.31 -4.33
C GLY A 164 9.22 -10.36 -5.42
N HIS A 165 10.48 -10.51 -5.84
CA HIS A 165 10.88 -11.32 -6.99
C HIS A 165 11.05 -12.79 -6.64
N HIS A 166 11.43 -13.10 -5.41
CA HIS A 166 11.86 -14.44 -5.00
C HIS A 166 10.94 -15.07 -3.95
N ALA A 167 9.67 -14.61 -3.87
CA ALA A 167 8.70 -15.18 -2.95
C ALA A 167 8.31 -16.62 -3.33
N ASN A 168 7.89 -17.42 -2.35
CA ASN A 168 7.25 -18.72 -2.58
C ASN A 168 5.89 -18.57 -3.26
N GLY A 169 5.22 -17.44 -3.05
CA GLY A 169 3.99 -17.11 -3.74
C GLY A 169 3.44 -15.74 -3.33
N ALA A 170 2.76 -15.11 -4.27
CA ALA A 170 1.90 -13.97 -4.04
C ALA A 170 0.50 -14.33 -4.53
N TYR A 171 -0.51 -14.08 -3.70
CA TYR A 171 -1.90 -14.46 -3.99
C TYR A 171 -2.81 -13.24 -3.88
N TRP A 172 -3.64 -13.02 -4.90
CA TRP A 172 -4.58 -11.91 -4.96
C TRP A 172 -5.95 -12.35 -5.42
N PHE A 173 -6.95 -11.53 -5.13
CA PHE A 173 -8.34 -11.88 -5.38
C PHE A 173 -8.76 -11.56 -6.83
N ASP A 174 -9.36 -12.53 -7.50
CA ASP A 174 -9.95 -12.38 -8.82
C ASP A 174 -11.46 -12.14 -8.71
N ASP A 175 -11.89 -10.93 -9.04
CA ASP A 175 -13.31 -10.51 -8.98
C ASP A 175 -14.23 -11.32 -9.90
N LYS A 176 -13.67 -11.92 -10.98
CA LYS A 176 -14.44 -12.72 -11.93
C LYS A 176 -14.82 -14.08 -11.35
N SER A 177 -13.86 -14.73 -10.70
CA SER A 177 -14.03 -16.10 -10.19
C SER A 177 -14.37 -16.18 -8.71
N GLY A 178 -14.15 -15.09 -7.94
CA GLY A 178 -14.28 -15.10 -6.48
C GLY A 178 -13.22 -15.95 -5.77
N LYS A 179 -12.05 -16.11 -6.38
CA LYS A 179 -10.94 -16.95 -5.89
C LYS A 179 -9.68 -16.15 -5.67
N PHE A 180 -8.79 -16.66 -4.81
CA PHE A 180 -7.40 -16.24 -4.81
C PHE A 180 -6.65 -16.97 -5.92
N ILE A 181 -5.88 -16.19 -6.68
CA ILE A 181 -5.12 -16.62 -7.84
C ILE A 181 -3.66 -16.16 -7.72
N THR A 182 -2.82 -16.62 -8.65
CA THR A 182 -1.46 -16.15 -8.84
C THR A 182 -1.10 -16.15 -10.33
N SER A 183 0.18 -16.05 -10.68
CA SER A 183 0.67 -16.14 -12.05
C SER A 183 1.81 -17.15 -12.18
N THR A 184 2.12 -17.51 -13.43
CA THR A 184 3.28 -18.36 -13.75
C THR A 184 4.63 -17.72 -13.42
N PHE A 185 4.66 -16.47 -12.99
CA PHE A 185 5.88 -15.89 -12.41
C PHE A 185 6.31 -16.63 -11.14
N TYR A 186 5.35 -17.00 -10.29
CA TYR A 186 5.62 -17.66 -9.02
C TYR A 186 5.53 -19.18 -9.11
N MET A 187 4.56 -19.72 -9.85
CA MET A 187 4.31 -21.16 -9.89
C MET A 187 3.43 -21.56 -11.07
N GLU A 188 3.55 -22.82 -11.51
CA GLU A 188 2.73 -23.37 -12.60
C GLU A 188 1.34 -23.85 -12.14
N LYS A 189 1.16 -24.17 -10.85
CA LYS A 189 -0.10 -24.67 -10.28
C LYS A 189 -0.29 -24.12 -8.87
N LEU A 190 -1.55 -23.80 -8.53
CA LEU A 190 -1.88 -23.42 -7.14
C LEU A 190 -1.52 -24.54 -6.17
N PRO A 191 -0.93 -24.23 -5.00
CA PRO A 191 -0.73 -25.19 -3.93
C PRO A 191 -2.07 -25.76 -3.45
N GLU A 192 -1.99 -26.95 -2.84
CA GLU A 192 -3.20 -27.63 -2.36
C GLU A 192 -3.97 -26.79 -1.34
N TRP A 193 -3.27 -26.08 -0.46
CA TRP A 193 -3.89 -25.25 0.55
C TRP A 193 -4.68 -24.08 -0.05
N VAL A 194 -4.21 -23.44 -1.14
CA VAL A 194 -4.97 -22.40 -1.86
C VAL A 194 -6.20 -23.00 -2.53
N ASN A 195 -6.07 -24.18 -3.15
CA ASN A 195 -7.20 -24.88 -3.74
C ASN A 195 -8.26 -25.25 -2.69
N LYS A 196 -7.84 -25.74 -1.50
CA LYS A 196 -8.73 -26.01 -0.37
C LYS A 196 -9.42 -24.75 0.12
N PHE A 197 -8.66 -23.64 0.26
CA PHE A 197 -9.21 -22.34 0.65
C PHE A 197 -10.29 -21.87 -0.35
N ASN A 198 -9.99 -21.87 -1.64
CA ASN A 198 -10.93 -21.46 -2.68
C ASN A 198 -12.21 -22.33 -2.72
N LYS A 199 -12.09 -23.63 -2.41
CA LYS A 199 -13.26 -24.54 -2.33
C LYS A 199 -14.23 -24.20 -1.19
N GLN A 200 -13.81 -23.49 -0.15
CA GLN A 200 -14.68 -23.06 0.95
C GLN A 200 -15.68 -21.98 0.53
N LYS A 201 -15.44 -21.30 -0.60
CA LYS A 201 -16.30 -20.23 -1.15
C LYS A 201 -16.65 -19.15 -0.10
N LEU A 202 -15.69 -18.77 0.73
CA LEU A 202 -15.88 -17.75 1.78
C LEU A 202 -16.45 -16.43 1.24
N PRO A 203 -16.06 -15.93 0.03
CA PRO A 203 -16.71 -14.75 -0.55
C PRO A 203 -18.24 -14.87 -0.65
N ASN A 204 -18.76 -16.05 -1.01
CA ASN A 204 -20.21 -16.28 -1.06
C ASN A 204 -20.84 -16.20 0.34
N LYS A 205 -20.16 -16.73 1.36
CA LYS A 205 -20.62 -16.66 2.75
C LYS A 205 -20.67 -15.20 3.22
N TYR A 206 -19.63 -14.40 2.97
CA TYR A 206 -19.61 -12.99 3.34
C TYR A 206 -20.67 -12.18 2.60
N LEU A 207 -20.92 -12.47 1.33
CA LEU A 207 -21.89 -11.77 0.51
C LEU A 207 -23.33 -12.29 0.66
N SER A 208 -23.59 -13.32 1.49
CA SER A 208 -24.93 -13.84 1.79
C SER A 208 -25.63 -13.14 2.96
N GLN A 209 -25.01 -12.14 3.58
CA GLN A 209 -25.52 -11.40 4.72
C GLN A 209 -25.70 -9.92 4.39
N LYS A 210 -26.38 -9.17 5.25
CA LYS A 210 -26.39 -7.71 5.21
C LYS A 210 -25.14 -7.16 5.85
N TRP A 211 -24.69 -5.99 5.39
CA TRP A 211 -23.75 -5.17 6.16
C TRP A 211 -24.57 -4.20 7.01
N GLU A 212 -24.72 -4.54 8.27
CA GLU A 212 -25.26 -3.71 9.33
C GLU A 212 -24.11 -3.12 10.13
N THR A 213 -24.31 -1.98 10.81
CA THR A 213 -23.29 -1.44 11.71
C THR A 213 -22.97 -2.42 12.85
N LEU A 214 -21.70 -2.50 13.26
CA LEU A 214 -21.23 -3.41 14.32
C LEU A 214 -21.86 -3.08 15.69
N TYR A 215 -22.16 -1.81 15.92
CA TYR A 215 -22.80 -1.26 17.11
C TYR A 215 -24.03 -0.46 16.71
N PRO A 216 -24.91 -0.07 17.65
CA PRO A 216 -26.04 0.80 17.34
C PRO A 216 -25.62 2.04 16.56
N ILE A 217 -26.27 2.35 15.45
CA ILE A 217 -25.86 3.40 14.52
C ILE A 217 -25.74 4.77 15.19
N ASP A 218 -26.60 5.07 16.15
CA ASP A 218 -26.56 6.31 16.93
C ASP A 218 -25.30 6.46 17.80
N SER A 219 -24.51 5.41 17.95
CA SER A 219 -23.25 5.43 18.69
C SER A 219 -22.04 5.89 17.85
N TYR A 220 -22.20 6.04 16.53
CA TYR A 220 -21.13 6.47 15.62
C TYR A 220 -20.98 7.99 15.64
N LYS A 221 -20.39 8.51 16.72
CA LYS A 221 -20.26 9.97 16.96
C LYS A 221 -19.04 10.60 16.27
N GLU A 222 -18.09 9.77 15.86
CA GLU A 222 -16.87 10.21 15.16
C GLU A 222 -17.08 10.34 13.65
N SER A 223 -18.28 10.03 13.16
CA SER A 223 -18.67 10.05 11.76
C SER A 223 -19.77 11.06 11.44
N THR A 224 -19.95 11.38 10.17
CA THR A 224 -21.10 12.12 9.63
C THR A 224 -22.37 11.26 9.69
N SER A 225 -23.53 11.84 9.39
CA SER A 225 -24.77 11.07 9.26
C SER A 225 -24.70 10.07 8.11
N ASP A 226 -25.39 8.94 8.25
CA ASP A 226 -25.39 7.81 7.30
C ASP A 226 -25.95 8.15 5.90
N ASP A 227 -26.93 9.03 5.77
CA ASP A 227 -27.44 9.52 4.47
C ASP A 227 -27.06 11.00 4.30
N ASN A 228 -26.04 11.28 3.54
CA ASN A 228 -25.54 12.64 3.31
C ASN A 228 -25.08 12.85 1.85
N ASN A 229 -24.72 14.10 1.53
CA ASN A 229 -24.32 14.50 0.19
C ASN A 229 -22.83 14.28 -0.11
N TYR A 230 -22.04 13.79 0.83
CA TYR A 230 -20.58 13.62 0.69
C TYR A 230 -20.21 12.23 0.17
N GLU A 231 -21.15 11.28 0.15
CA GLU A 231 -20.93 9.87 -0.13
C GLU A 231 -21.44 9.47 -1.52
N ASN A 232 -20.60 8.73 -2.25
CA ASN A 232 -21.07 7.91 -3.37
C ASN A 232 -21.76 6.66 -2.82
N GLY A 233 -22.51 5.96 -3.68
CA GLY A 233 -22.91 4.59 -3.35
C GLY A 233 -21.71 3.68 -3.22
N ILE A 234 -21.84 2.62 -2.44
CA ILE A 234 -20.75 1.64 -2.20
C ILE A 234 -20.24 1.00 -3.50
N VAL A 235 -21.06 0.99 -4.53
CA VAL A 235 -20.71 0.78 -5.93
C VAL A 235 -21.55 1.73 -6.77
N GLU A 236 -21.12 1.98 -8.00
CA GLU A 236 -21.81 2.88 -8.94
C GLU A 236 -23.30 2.54 -9.11
N GLY A 237 -24.14 3.55 -8.97
CA GLY A 237 -25.60 3.42 -9.09
C GLY A 237 -26.33 2.93 -7.84
N GLU A 238 -25.63 2.69 -6.74
CA GLU A 238 -26.20 2.30 -5.45
C GLU A 238 -26.01 3.39 -4.40
N LYS A 239 -26.75 3.32 -3.29
CA LYS A 239 -26.56 4.18 -2.12
C LYS A 239 -25.56 3.54 -1.13
N ALA A 240 -24.94 4.36 -0.28
CA ALA A 240 -24.11 3.93 0.84
C ALA A 240 -24.85 4.13 2.17
N VAL A 241 -26.09 3.63 2.27
CA VAL A 241 -26.92 3.77 3.46
C VAL A 241 -27.05 2.41 4.12
N LEU A 242 -26.64 2.32 5.38
CA LEU A 242 -26.70 1.07 6.16
C LEU A 242 -28.10 0.80 6.71
N PRO A 243 -28.58 -0.44 6.70
CA PRO A 243 -27.89 -1.66 6.31
C PRO A 243 -27.88 -1.89 4.79
N LEU A 244 -26.77 -2.39 4.26
CA LEU A 244 -26.63 -2.75 2.84
C LEU A 244 -27.03 -4.22 2.61
N ASP A 245 -27.91 -4.47 1.65
CA ASP A 245 -28.32 -5.82 1.22
C ASP A 245 -27.29 -6.43 0.27
N LEU A 246 -26.23 -7.03 0.84
CA LEU A 246 -25.16 -7.62 0.03
C LEU A 246 -25.61 -8.77 -0.88
N PRO A 247 -26.58 -9.64 -0.52
CA PRO A 247 -27.12 -10.62 -1.45
C PRO A 247 -27.66 -10.02 -2.74
N THR A 248 -28.41 -8.93 -2.65
CA THR A 248 -28.95 -8.22 -3.82
C THR A 248 -27.83 -7.55 -4.63
N LEU A 249 -26.90 -6.86 -3.95
CA LEU A 249 -25.75 -6.23 -4.58
C LEU A 249 -24.84 -7.26 -5.27
N TYR A 250 -24.62 -8.42 -4.65
CA TYR A 250 -23.83 -9.50 -5.25
C TYR A 250 -24.45 -10.04 -6.54
N LYS A 251 -25.77 -10.24 -6.57
CA LYS A 251 -26.47 -10.68 -7.80
C LYS A 251 -26.28 -9.70 -8.95
N LYS A 252 -26.20 -8.39 -8.65
CA LYS A 252 -26.07 -7.32 -9.65
C LYS A 252 -24.63 -7.08 -10.08
N HIS A 253 -23.68 -7.09 -9.14
CA HIS A 253 -22.31 -6.62 -9.34
C HIS A 253 -21.24 -7.73 -9.22
N GLY A 254 -21.62 -8.96 -8.85
CA GLY A 254 -20.69 -10.08 -8.66
C GLY A 254 -19.75 -9.90 -7.47
N TYR A 255 -18.66 -10.64 -7.49
CA TYR A 255 -17.69 -10.64 -6.38
C TYR A 255 -16.97 -9.30 -6.16
N LYS A 256 -16.99 -8.38 -7.13
CA LYS A 256 -16.39 -7.04 -7.00
C LYS A 256 -16.91 -6.30 -5.77
N ILE A 257 -18.18 -6.52 -5.36
CA ILE A 257 -18.78 -5.86 -4.20
C ILE A 257 -18.03 -6.16 -2.89
N LEU A 258 -17.39 -7.33 -2.77
CA LEU A 258 -16.67 -7.73 -1.55
C LEU A 258 -15.57 -6.76 -1.18
N ARG A 259 -14.86 -6.21 -2.18
CA ARG A 259 -13.78 -5.22 -1.97
C ARG A 259 -14.28 -3.97 -1.24
N ASN A 260 -15.53 -3.60 -1.50
CA ASN A 260 -16.17 -2.40 -0.99
C ASN A 260 -16.95 -2.66 0.33
N THR A 261 -16.61 -3.74 1.02
CA THR A 261 -17.18 -4.10 2.33
C THR A 261 -16.08 -4.43 3.32
N PRO A 262 -16.30 -4.31 4.64
CA PRO A 262 -15.32 -4.70 5.64
C PRO A 262 -14.98 -6.19 5.60
N PHE A 263 -15.85 -7.01 5.01
CA PHE A 263 -15.64 -8.45 4.87
C PHE A 263 -14.48 -8.82 3.93
N GLY A 264 -14.04 -7.89 3.08
CA GLY A 264 -12.80 -8.08 2.32
C GLY A 264 -11.55 -8.10 3.20
N CYS A 265 -11.51 -7.33 4.29
CA CYS A 265 -10.44 -7.43 5.29
C CYS A 265 -10.50 -8.78 6.02
N ASN A 266 -11.69 -9.25 6.42
CA ASN A 266 -11.86 -10.57 7.03
C ASN A 266 -11.33 -11.69 6.10
N LEU A 267 -11.72 -11.66 4.83
CA LEU A 267 -11.25 -12.62 3.83
C LEU A 267 -9.72 -12.59 3.66
N THR A 268 -9.11 -11.41 3.78
CA THR A 268 -7.65 -11.25 3.72
C THR A 268 -6.95 -11.91 4.92
N PHE A 269 -7.49 -11.79 6.13
CA PHE A 269 -6.96 -12.51 7.28
C PHE A 269 -7.24 -14.02 7.23
N ASP A 270 -8.38 -14.45 6.65
CA ASP A 270 -8.65 -15.87 6.45
C ASP A 270 -7.62 -16.54 5.54
N ILE A 271 -7.28 -15.92 4.39
CA ILE A 271 -6.23 -16.45 3.50
C ILE A 271 -4.85 -16.36 4.14
N ALA A 272 -4.56 -15.33 4.97
CA ALA A 272 -3.32 -15.20 5.72
C ALA A 272 -3.15 -16.35 6.71
N LYS A 273 -4.18 -16.71 7.49
CA LYS A 273 -4.19 -17.88 8.36
C LYS A 273 -3.98 -19.18 7.57
N ALA A 274 -4.66 -19.32 6.43
CA ALA A 274 -4.50 -20.47 5.54
C ALA A 274 -3.08 -20.58 4.97
N ALA A 275 -2.41 -19.46 4.69
CA ALA A 275 -1.02 -19.42 4.24
C ALA A 275 -0.05 -19.86 5.36
N ILE A 276 -0.27 -19.42 6.60
CA ILE A 276 0.52 -19.83 7.76
C ILE A 276 0.47 -21.36 7.93
N GLU A 277 -0.73 -21.95 7.90
CA GLU A 277 -0.90 -23.39 8.01
C GLU A 277 -0.37 -24.14 6.78
N GLY A 278 -0.71 -23.68 5.59
CA GLY A 278 -0.41 -24.36 4.33
C GLY A 278 1.08 -24.39 3.98
N GLU A 279 1.81 -23.34 4.36
CA GLU A 279 3.24 -23.20 4.14
C GLU A 279 4.07 -23.51 5.40
N ASN A 280 3.44 -23.84 6.55
CA ASN A 280 4.08 -24.01 7.85
C ASN A 280 4.92 -22.78 8.27
N LEU A 281 4.41 -21.56 8.00
CA LEU A 281 5.15 -20.34 8.32
C LEU A 281 5.36 -20.20 9.84
N GLY A 282 6.57 -19.82 10.22
CA GLY A 282 6.97 -19.68 11.63
C GLY A 282 7.20 -21.02 12.37
N ARG A 283 7.11 -22.14 11.67
CA ARG A 283 7.43 -23.49 12.21
C ARG A 283 8.71 -24.08 11.61
N ASN A 284 9.34 -23.35 10.70
CA ASN A 284 10.61 -23.71 10.08
C ASN A 284 11.80 -23.41 11.01
N THR A 285 12.99 -23.85 10.60
CA THR A 285 14.25 -23.56 11.31
C THR A 285 14.71 -22.12 11.12
N ASP A 286 14.43 -21.56 9.96
CA ASP A 286 14.76 -20.17 9.59
C ASP A 286 13.50 -19.28 9.71
N THR A 287 13.71 -17.97 9.83
CA THR A 287 12.62 -16.98 9.86
C THR A 287 11.84 -16.99 8.54
N ASP A 288 10.53 -16.99 8.62
CA ASP A 288 9.64 -16.81 7.46
C ASP A 288 9.05 -15.40 7.42
N LEU A 289 8.47 -15.02 6.28
CA LEU A 289 7.83 -13.72 6.07
C LEU A 289 6.44 -13.87 5.48
N LEU A 290 5.46 -13.19 6.08
CA LEU A 290 4.10 -13.05 5.56
C LEU A 290 3.78 -11.56 5.35
N THR A 291 3.41 -11.18 4.13
CA THR A 291 2.94 -9.83 3.82
C THR A 291 1.42 -9.84 3.65
N ILE A 292 0.74 -8.97 4.37
CA ILE A 292 -0.73 -8.85 4.37
C ILE A 292 -1.09 -7.42 4.01
N SER A 293 -2.02 -7.22 3.06
CA SER A 293 -2.60 -5.90 2.80
C SER A 293 -4.12 -5.93 2.82
N CYS A 294 -4.71 -5.17 3.74
CA CYS A 294 -6.15 -4.95 3.86
C CYS A 294 -6.58 -3.86 2.87
N SER A 295 -7.10 -4.26 1.72
CA SER A 295 -7.43 -3.33 0.63
C SER A 295 -8.81 -2.67 0.75
N SER A 296 -9.74 -3.25 1.52
CA SER A 296 -11.14 -2.78 1.57
C SER A 296 -11.28 -1.40 2.20
N THR A 297 -10.40 -1.03 3.11
CA THR A 297 -10.37 0.30 3.74
C THR A 297 -10.24 1.42 2.72
N ASP A 298 -9.40 1.23 1.69
CA ASP A 298 -9.24 2.17 0.57
C ASP A 298 -10.46 2.17 -0.36
N TYR A 299 -10.98 1.00 -0.71
CA TYR A 299 -12.16 0.91 -1.57
C TYR A 299 -13.39 1.58 -0.95
N ILE A 300 -13.61 1.37 0.36
CA ILE A 300 -14.69 2.03 1.11
C ILE A 300 -14.42 3.53 1.18
N GLY A 301 -13.21 3.94 1.60
CA GLY A 301 -12.82 5.33 1.71
C GLY A 301 -13.03 6.10 0.40
N HIS A 302 -12.65 5.55 -0.74
CA HIS A 302 -12.90 6.16 -2.05
C HIS A 302 -14.37 6.43 -2.31
N GLN A 303 -15.27 5.54 -1.90
CA GLN A 303 -16.70 5.69 -2.16
C GLN A 303 -17.37 6.66 -1.20
N VAL A 304 -17.13 6.51 0.09
CA VAL A 304 -17.91 7.23 1.11
C VAL A 304 -17.12 8.36 1.79
N GLY A 305 -15.80 8.35 1.69
CA GLY A 305 -14.94 9.35 2.31
C GLY A 305 -14.48 8.96 3.71
N VAL A 306 -13.60 9.82 4.27
CA VAL A 306 -12.88 9.54 5.54
C VAL A 306 -13.73 9.80 6.79
N ASN A 307 -14.92 10.38 6.64
CA ASN A 307 -15.80 10.74 7.77
C ASN A 307 -17.10 9.92 7.81
N ALA A 308 -17.28 8.95 6.94
CA ALA A 308 -18.49 8.13 6.82
C ALA A 308 -18.60 7.09 7.95
N ILE A 309 -19.84 6.70 8.28
CA ILE A 309 -20.12 5.60 9.22
C ILE A 309 -19.52 4.28 8.71
N GLU A 310 -19.59 4.02 7.41
CA GLU A 310 -19.02 2.82 6.79
C GLU A 310 -17.50 2.75 6.97
N THR A 311 -16.82 3.90 6.91
CA THR A 311 -15.38 3.97 7.19
C THR A 311 -15.11 3.63 8.65
N GLU A 312 -15.81 4.25 9.60
CA GLU A 312 -15.66 3.93 11.02
C GLU A 312 -15.99 2.46 11.30
N ASP A 313 -17.12 1.94 10.79
CA ASP A 313 -17.53 0.55 10.98
C ASP A 313 -16.49 -0.44 10.41
N CYS A 314 -15.89 -0.09 9.26
CA CYS A 314 -14.81 -0.89 8.67
C CYS A 314 -13.61 -0.98 9.61
N TYR A 315 -13.19 0.13 10.23
CA TYR A 315 -12.06 0.14 11.18
C TYR A 315 -12.37 -0.58 12.50
N LEU A 316 -13.61 -0.47 13.01
CA LEU A 316 -14.02 -1.21 14.21
C LEU A 316 -14.07 -2.73 13.97
N ARG A 317 -14.47 -3.16 12.78
CA ARG A 317 -14.43 -4.58 12.38
C ARG A 317 -13.00 -5.04 12.11
N LEU A 318 -12.17 -4.19 11.52
CA LEU A 318 -10.75 -4.47 11.30
C LEU A 318 -10.02 -4.66 12.63
N ASP A 319 -10.31 -3.85 13.64
CA ASP A 319 -9.75 -4.01 15.00
C ASP A 319 -10.05 -5.40 15.57
N LYS A 320 -11.31 -5.88 15.43
CA LYS A 320 -11.67 -7.25 15.86
C LYS A 320 -10.94 -8.32 15.05
N ALA A 321 -10.80 -8.12 13.73
CA ALA A 321 -10.11 -9.07 12.87
C ALA A 321 -8.60 -9.13 13.20
N LEU A 322 -7.98 -7.99 13.54
CA LEU A 322 -6.60 -7.92 14.06
C LEU A 322 -6.47 -8.65 15.39
N ALA A 323 -7.40 -8.43 16.33
CA ALA A 323 -7.40 -9.12 17.62
C ALA A 323 -7.46 -10.65 17.46
N ASP A 324 -8.36 -11.13 16.61
CA ASP A 324 -8.49 -12.56 16.27
C ASP A 324 -7.23 -13.11 15.57
N PHE A 325 -6.61 -12.30 14.73
CA PHE A 325 -5.39 -12.70 14.03
C PHE A 325 -4.17 -12.75 14.98
N PHE A 326 -4.01 -11.79 15.87
CA PHE A 326 -2.94 -11.81 16.88
C PHE A 326 -3.11 -12.96 17.88
N ALA A 327 -4.34 -13.23 18.33
CA ALA A 327 -4.63 -14.40 19.16
C ALA A 327 -4.28 -15.72 18.43
N TYR A 328 -4.57 -15.81 17.14
CA TYR A 328 -4.18 -16.94 16.30
C TYR A 328 -2.66 -17.08 16.19
N LEU A 329 -1.90 -15.99 15.99
CA LEU A 329 -0.44 -15.99 15.96
C LEU A 329 0.15 -16.45 17.32
N ASP A 330 -0.40 -15.96 18.42
CA ASP A 330 0.02 -16.37 19.78
C ASP A 330 -0.12 -17.87 20.00
N GLN A 331 -1.19 -18.48 19.49
CA GLN A 331 -1.43 -19.92 19.60
C GLN A 331 -0.57 -20.75 18.63
N THR A 332 -0.35 -20.27 17.41
CA THR A 332 0.23 -21.05 16.32
C THR A 332 1.75 -20.93 16.24
N VAL A 333 2.28 -19.70 16.42
CA VAL A 333 3.71 -19.38 16.35
C VAL A 333 4.31 -19.24 17.77
N GLY A 334 3.49 -18.77 18.69
CA GLY A 334 3.84 -18.49 20.09
C GLY A 334 4.10 -17.02 20.36
N LYS A 335 3.50 -16.48 21.44
CA LYS A 335 3.71 -15.09 21.87
C LYS A 335 5.22 -14.83 22.07
N GLY A 336 5.73 -13.74 21.48
CA GLY A 336 7.16 -13.39 21.53
C GLY A 336 8.06 -14.12 20.51
N ASN A 337 7.53 -15.04 19.71
CA ASN A 337 8.27 -15.72 18.65
C ASN A 337 8.06 -15.09 17.25
N TYR A 338 7.20 -14.13 17.10
CA TYR A 338 6.97 -13.40 15.86
C TYR A 338 7.19 -11.91 16.05
N LEU A 339 7.66 -11.26 14.99
CA LEU A 339 7.74 -9.81 14.84
C LEU A 339 6.59 -9.38 13.94
N THR A 340 5.82 -8.39 14.34
CA THR A 340 4.83 -7.78 13.47
C THR A 340 5.05 -6.27 13.38
N PHE A 341 4.77 -5.70 12.20
CA PHE A 341 4.58 -4.28 12.03
C PHE A 341 3.25 -3.99 11.33
N LEU A 342 2.66 -2.84 11.62
CA LEU A 342 1.46 -2.34 10.96
C LEU A 342 1.71 -0.92 10.49
N THR A 343 1.37 -0.65 9.23
CA THR A 343 1.48 0.68 8.61
C THR A 343 0.40 0.88 7.55
N ALA A 344 0.47 1.99 6.82
CA ALA A 344 -0.35 2.27 5.65
C ALA A 344 0.53 2.66 4.47
N ASP A 345 0.01 2.46 3.27
CA ASP A 345 0.63 2.86 2.02
C ASP A 345 0.40 4.34 1.67
N HIS A 346 -0.69 4.93 2.16
CA HIS A 346 -1.06 6.35 2.14
C HIS A 346 -2.27 6.61 3.05
N GLY A 347 -2.60 7.88 3.26
CA GLY A 347 -3.84 8.31 3.89
C GLY A 347 -4.90 8.68 2.86
N GLY A 348 -5.79 9.63 3.21
CA GLY A 348 -6.84 10.13 2.33
C GLY A 348 -7.34 11.51 2.74
N VAL A 349 -7.70 12.34 1.75
CA VAL A 349 -8.19 13.71 1.97
C VAL A 349 -9.64 13.71 2.44
N ASN A 350 -10.04 14.69 3.23
CA ASN A 350 -11.46 14.92 3.52
C ASN A 350 -12.21 15.31 2.24
N ASN A 351 -13.47 14.89 2.12
CA ASN A 351 -14.34 15.29 1.01
C ASN A 351 -14.40 16.82 0.89
N ALA A 352 -14.25 17.35 -0.34
CA ALA A 352 -14.18 18.78 -0.58
C ALA A 352 -15.48 19.50 -0.21
N THR A 353 -16.65 18.91 -0.51
CA THR A 353 -17.95 19.47 -0.16
C THR A 353 -18.14 19.53 1.35
N PHE A 354 -17.74 18.45 2.06
CA PHE A 354 -17.75 18.44 3.53
C PHE A 354 -16.90 19.58 4.12
N LEU A 355 -15.68 19.79 3.60
CA LEU A 355 -14.81 20.88 4.07
C LEU A 355 -15.42 22.26 3.77
N GLN A 356 -16.00 22.44 2.57
CA GLN A 356 -16.65 23.70 2.18
C GLN A 356 -17.85 24.03 3.09
N ASP A 357 -18.65 23.05 3.47
CA ASP A 357 -19.77 23.23 4.41
C ASP A 357 -19.27 23.63 5.82
N GLN A 358 -18.04 23.24 6.16
CA GLN A 358 -17.35 23.71 7.38
C GLN A 358 -16.58 25.04 7.16
N ARG A 359 -16.73 25.70 6.01
CA ARG A 359 -16.04 26.95 5.62
C ARG A 359 -14.51 26.80 5.51
N ILE A 360 -14.03 25.56 5.29
CA ILE A 360 -12.62 25.26 5.07
C ILE A 360 -12.36 25.28 3.55
N PRO A 361 -11.33 25.99 3.06
CA PRO A 361 -10.98 25.99 1.64
C PRO A 361 -10.68 24.59 1.12
N ALA A 362 -11.41 24.16 0.10
CA ALA A 362 -11.24 22.88 -0.55
C ALA A 362 -11.86 22.89 -1.96
N GLY A 363 -11.51 21.92 -2.80
CA GLY A 363 -12.08 21.81 -4.13
C GLY A 363 -11.69 20.54 -4.86
N ILE A 364 -12.44 20.23 -5.91
CA ILE A 364 -12.10 19.18 -6.86
C ILE A 364 -11.54 19.84 -8.09
N TRP A 365 -10.31 19.45 -8.46
CA TRP A 365 -9.65 20.00 -9.63
C TRP A 365 -10.29 19.47 -10.91
N ASN A 366 -10.78 20.39 -11.71
CA ASN A 366 -11.37 20.06 -13.01
C ASN A 366 -10.29 20.10 -14.10
N LYS A 367 -9.77 18.94 -14.45
CA LYS A 367 -8.80 18.78 -15.55
C LYS A 367 -9.44 18.40 -16.90
N LYS A 368 -10.78 18.38 -16.99
CA LYS A 368 -11.47 18.01 -18.22
C LYS A 368 -11.08 18.95 -19.36
N GLY A 369 -10.66 18.40 -20.49
CA GLY A 369 -10.23 19.16 -21.66
C GLY A 369 -8.84 19.81 -21.53
N LEU A 370 -8.13 19.64 -20.39
CA LEU A 370 -6.83 20.29 -20.18
C LEU A 370 -5.74 19.75 -21.11
N VAL A 371 -5.73 18.46 -21.44
CA VAL A 371 -4.77 17.87 -22.39
C VAL A 371 -4.97 18.47 -23.78
N GLU A 372 -6.19 18.58 -24.23
CA GLU A 372 -6.56 19.19 -25.51
C GLU A 372 -6.17 20.67 -25.55
N GLU A 373 -6.44 21.42 -24.50
CA GLU A 373 -6.06 22.82 -24.37
C GLU A 373 -4.54 23.01 -24.44
N LEU A 374 -3.79 22.21 -23.67
CA LEU A 374 -2.32 22.24 -23.69
C LEU A 374 -1.78 21.92 -25.09
N ASN A 375 -2.33 20.92 -25.78
CA ASN A 375 -1.92 20.58 -27.13
C ASN A 375 -2.23 21.72 -28.12
N GLN A 376 -3.38 22.39 -28.03
CA GLN A 376 -3.70 23.57 -28.87
C GLN A 376 -2.69 24.69 -28.65
N ILE A 377 -2.34 25.00 -27.40
CA ILE A 377 -1.34 26.03 -27.07
C ILE A 377 0.02 25.70 -27.67
N LEU A 378 0.44 24.42 -27.49
CA LEU A 378 1.75 23.97 -27.96
C LEU A 378 1.82 23.90 -29.49
N LYS A 379 0.76 23.45 -30.19
CA LYS A 379 0.68 23.44 -31.65
C LYS A 379 0.85 24.86 -32.22
N ALA A 380 0.16 25.81 -31.64
CA ALA A 380 0.27 27.23 -32.06
C ALA A 380 1.67 27.81 -31.78
N LYS A 381 2.24 27.51 -30.60
CA LYS A 381 3.53 28.06 -30.18
C LYS A 381 4.72 27.47 -30.95
N PHE A 382 4.68 26.17 -31.25
CA PHE A 382 5.79 25.43 -31.88
C PHE A 382 5.55 25.14 -33.37
N ASN A 383 4.48 25.67 -33.95
CA ASN A 383 4.11 25.52 -35.36
C ASN A 383 4.09 24.07 -35.85
N THR A 384 3.37 23.20 -35.12
CA THR A 384 3.20 21.79 -35.43
C THR A 384 1.74 21.38 -35.37
N ASP A 385 1.33 20.36 -36.10
CA ASP A 385 0.00 19.73 -36.03
C ASP A 385 -0.05 18.55 -35.07
N LYS A 386 1.08 18.16 -34.50
CA LYS A 386 1.20 16.99 -33.62
C LYS A 386 0.87 17.32 -32.17
N ASP A 387 0.27 16.34 -31.48
CA ASP A 387 0.04 16.42 -30.03
C ASP A 387 1.34 16.17 -29.28
N LEU A 388 1.80 17.16 -28.51
CA LEU A 388 3.04 17.10 -27.73
C LEU A 388 2.79 16.62 -26.28
N VAL A 389 1.58 16.85 -25.75
CA VAL A 389 1.14 16.29 -24.45
C VAL A 389 0.39 14.98 -24.70
N LYS A 390 0.81 13.93 -24.00
CA LYS A 390 0.21 12.60 -24.08
C LYS A 390 -0.98 12.44 -23.13
N THR A 391 -0.77 12.74 -21.86
CA THR A 391 -1.79 12.57 -20.81
C THR A 391 -1.38 13.29 -19.52
N ILE A 392 -2.38 13.46 -18.61
CA ILE A 392 -2.15 13.93 -17.23
C ILE A 392 -2.63 12.82 -16.28
N MET A 393 -1.70 12.24 -15.54
CA MET A 393 -1.97 11.25 -14.50
C MET A 393 -1.00 11.41 -13.33
N ASN A 394 -1.37 10.94 -12.13
CA ASN A 394 -0.52 11.02 -10.93
C ASN A 394 -0.07 12.47 -10.62
N TYR A 395 -0.89 13.47 -10.94
CA TYR A 395 -0.55 14.91 -10.88
C TYR A 395 0.70 15.28 -11.70
N GLN A 396 0.95 14.58 -12.79
CA GLN A 396 2.08 14.83 -13.69
C GLN A 396 1.60 14.91 -15.13
N VAL A 397 2.26 15.77 -15.92
CA VAL A 397 2.05 15.88 -17.37
C VAL A 397 3.06 15.01 -18.09
N PHE A 398 2.56 14.08 -18.89
CA PHE A 398 3.35 13.19 -19.73
C PHE A 398 3.35 13.71 -21.17
N PHE A 399 4.49 13.61 -21.82
CA PHE A 399 4.70 14.13 -23.17
C PHE A 399 4.91 13.02 -24.19
N ASN A 400 4.66 13.30 -25.47
CA ASN A 400 5.02 12.45 -26.59
C ASN A 400 6.49 12.72 -26.99
N THR A 401 7.42 12.25 -26.17
CA THR A 401 8.86 12.52 -26.32
C THR A 401 9.41 12.13 -27.67
N ASP A 402 8.97 11.00 -28.24
CA ASP A 402 9.39 10.50 -29.55
C ASP A 402 9.03 11.52 -30.66
N ILE A 403 7.82 12.11 -30.59
CA ILE A 403 7.37 13.15 -31.53
C ILE A 403 8.18 14.44 -31.36
N ILE A 404 8.45 14.83 -30.11
CA ILE A 404 9.23 16.04 -29.80
C ILE A 404 10.65 15.89 -30.36
N GLU A 405 11.28 14.72 -30.20
CA GLU A 405 12.60 14.40 -30.73
C GLU A 405 12.60 14.36 -32.26
N GLU A 406 11.61 13.67 -32.88
CA GLU A 406 11.46 13.59 -34.35
C GLU A 406 11.34 14.99 -34.99
N LEU A 407 10.62 15.90 -34.34
CA LEU A 407 10.43 17.27 -34.82
C LEU A 407 11.59 18.21 -34.46
N GLY A 408 12.59 17.74 -33.71
CA GLY A 408 13.73 18.56 -33.24
C GLY A 408 13.32 19.75 -32.37
N LEU A 409 12.22 19.61 -31.61
CA LEU A 409 11.70 20.69 -30.77
C LEU A 409 12.41 20.77 -29.41
N ASP A 410 12.53 21.97 -28.87
CA ASP A 410 13.11 22.18 -27.54
C ASP A 410 12.14 21.70 -26.43
N TYR A 411 12.44 20.53 -25.88
CA TYR A 411 11.64 19.92 -24.80
C TYR A 411 11.55 20.80 -23.54
N ALA A 412 12.61 21.53 -23.20
CA ALA A 412 12.61 22.44 -22.05
C ALA A 412 11.65 23.63 -22.28
N ALA A 413 11.63 24.18 -23.50
CA ALA A 413 10.68 25.23 -23.87
C ALA A 413 9.22 24.75 -23.90
N ILE A 414 8.98 23.49 -24.29
CA ILE A 414 7.66 22.86 -24.25
C ILE A 414 7.19 22.71 -22.80
N LYS A 415 8.01 22.13 -21.92
CA LYS A 415 7.70 22.00 -20.48
C LYS A 415 7.41 23.35 -19.85
N GLN A 416 8.22 24.39 -20.17
CA GLN A 416 8.01 25.74 -19.65
C GLN A 416 6.66 26.33 -20.10
N ALA A 417 6.26 26.13 -21.35
CA ALA A 417 4.95 26.61 -21.83
C ALA A 417 3.78 25.95 -21.09
N VAL A 418 3.91 24.65 -20.78
CA VAL A 418 2.92 23.91 -19.97
C VAL A 418 2.90 24.43 -18.52
N VAL A 419 4.06 24.65 -17.90
CA VAL A 419 4.18 25.23 -16.55
C VAL A 419 3.51 26.61 -16.49
N ASP A 420 3.78 27.49 -17.48
CA ASP A 420 3.21 28.84 -17.54
C ASP A 420 1.67 28.82 -17.66
N ARG A 421 1.12 27.86 -18.38
CA ARG A 421 -0.33 27.66 -18.45
C ARG A 421 -0.91 27.14 -17.15
N LEU A 422 -0.30 26.12 -16.54
CA LEU A 422 -0.76 25.51 -15.31
C LEU A 422 -0.74 26.48 -14.12
N LYS A 423 0.25 27.35 -14.03
CA LYS A 423 0.32 28.42 -13.01
C LYS A 423 -0.83 29.42 -13.05
N LYS A 424 -1.61 29.47 -14.14
CA LYS A 424 -2.82 30.31 -14.26
C LYS A 424 -4.09 29.59 -13.78
N ASP A 425 -4.01 28.29 -13.50
CA ASP A 425 -5.14 27.53 -12.97
C ASP A 425 -5.35 27.90 -11.49
N LYS A 426 -6.59 28.26 -11.14
CA LYS A 426 -6.95 28.71 -9.77
C LYS A 426 -6.74 27.66 -8.68
N ASP A 427 -6.79 26.37 -9.04
CA ASP A 427 -6.68 25.25 -8.11
C ASP A 427 -5.23 24.71 -8.00
N VAL A 428 -4.36 25.10 -8.94
CA VAL A 428 -2.93 24.76 -8.92
C VAL A 428 -2.17 25.71 -8.00
N HIS A 429 -1.41 25.14 -7.06
CA HIS A 429 -0.55 25.89 -6.16
C HIS A 429 0.86 26.05 -6.72
N TYR A 430 1.43 24.93 -7.21
CA TYR A 430 2.71 24.94 -7.92
C TYR A 430 2.62 24.07 -9.18
N ALA A 431 3.35 24.48 -10.21
CA ALA A 431 3.67 23.65 -11.37
C ALA A 431 5.13 23.90 -11.73
N PHE A 432 5.89 22.84 -11.97
CA PHE A 432 7.32 22.94 -12.26
C PHE A 432 7.85 21.77 -13.09
N ASP A 433 8.95 22.04 -13.80
CA ASP A 433 9.72 21.03 -14.53
C ASP A 433 10.40 20.09 -13.54
N MET A 434 10.12 18.80 -13.64
CA MET A 434 10.64 17.76 -12.72
C MET A 434 12.18 17.69 -12.73
N GLU A 435 12.82 17.92 -13.87
CA GLU A 435 14.30 17.93 -13.98
C GLU A 435 14.93 19.16 -13.32
N LYS A 436 14.15 20.22 -13.09
CA LYS A 436 14.59 21.45 -12.42
C LYS A 436 14.13 21.57 -10.97
N THR A 437 13.53 20.52 -10.39
CA THR A 437 12.98 20.55 -9.02
C THR A 437 13.98 21.07 -7.98
N SER A 438 15.26 20.75 -8.10
CA SER A 438 16.30 21.17 -7.15
C SER A 438 16.45 22.69 -7.03
N ILE A 439 16.20 23.44 -8.10
CA ILE A 439 16.33 24.90 -8.16
C ILE A 439 15.01 25.66 -8.05
N GLU A 440 13.86 24.96 -8.02
CA GLU A 440 12.55 25.59 -7.89
C GLU A 440 12.36 26.23 -6.52
N SER A 441 11.63 27.37 -6.51
CA SER A 441 11.27 28.08 -5.26
C SER A 441 9.97 27.51 -4.68
N ILE A 442 10.08 26.32 -4.07
CA ILE A 442 8.99 25.59 -3.40
C ILE A 442 9.43 25.16 -1.99
N PRO A 443 8.51 24.83 -1.08
CA PRO A 443 8.86 24.34 0.26
C PRO A 443 9.84 23.17 0.22
N ALA A 444 10.81 23.16 1.14
CA ALA A 444 11.86 22.13 1.19
C ALA A 444 11.27 20.70 1.27
N GLU A 445 10.23 20.51 2.06
CA GLU A 445 9.53 19.23 2.21
C GLU A 445 8.86 18.76 0.92
N LEU A 446 8.29 19.67 0.14
CA LEU A 446 7.72 19.36 -1.17
C LEU A 446 8.81 19.01 -2.19
N LYS A 447 9.91 19.81 -2.19
CA LYS A 447 11.07 19.57 -3.05
C LYS A 447 11.68 18.18 -2.82
N PHE A 448 11.91 17.82 -1.57
CA PHE A 448 12.40 16.50 -1.17
C PHE A 448 11.51 15.37 -1.72
N ARG A 449 10.18 15.49 -1.53
CA ARG A 449 9.23 14.48 -2.01
C ARG A 449 9.15 14.41 -3.52
N ALA A 450 9.21 15.55 -4.20
CA ALA A 450 9.19 15.57 -5.67
C ALA A 450 10.43 14.90 -6.27
N ILE A 451 11.62 15.16 -5.71
CA ILE A 451 12.88 14.52 -6.14
C ILE A 451 12.80 13.00 -5.94
N ASN A 452 12.37 12.53 -4.77
CA ASN A 452 12.23 11.11 -4.47
C ASN A 452 11.16 10.41 -5.34
N GLY A 453 10.09 11.13 -5.71
CA GLY A 453 9.02 10.63 -6.55
C GLY A 453 9.35 10.58 -8.05
N TYR A 454 10.40 11.28 -8.48
CA TYR A 454 10.72 11.41 -9.90
C TYR A 454 11.59 10.27 -10.42
N ASN A 455 11.00 9.42 -11.24
CA ASN A 455 11.73 8.44 -12.02
C ASN A 455 11.84 8.94 -13.47
N ARG A 456 13.07 9.17 -13.95
CA ARG A 456 13.34 9.78 -15.25
C ARG A 456 12.72 9.03 -16.43
N GLU A 457 12.60 7.72 -16.34
CA GLU A 457 12.09 6.87 -17.42
C GLU A 457 10.56 6.70 -17.38
N ARG A 458 9.93 6.93 -16.20
CA ARG A 458 8.55 6.51 -15.94
C ARG A 458 7.63 7.63 -15.45
N SER A 459 8.19 8.74 -15.01
CA SER A 459 7.42 9.90 -14.52
C SER A 459 7.14 10.91 -15.61
N GLY A 460 6.13 11.76 -15.40
CA GLY A 460 5.86 12.91 -16.26
C GLY A 460 6.94 13.99 -16.15
N GLY A 461 7.07 14.83 -17.17
CA GLY A 461 8.08 15.88 -17.22
C GLY A 461 7.72 17.14 -16.40
N VAL A 462 6.44 17.36 -16.07
CA VAL A 462 5.96 18.49 -15.29
C VAL A 462 5.13 18.01 -14.12
N GLN A 463 5.45 18.46 -12.90
CA GLN A 463 4.67 18.18 -11.68
C GLN A 463 3.59 19.25 -11.51
N ILE A 464 2.40 18.82 -11.12
CA ILE A 464 1.29 19.67 -10.70
C ILE A 464 1.10 19.46 -9.20
N VAL A 465 1.01 20.54 -8.44
CA VAL A 465 0.71 20.52 -7.01
C VAL A 465 -0.53 21.37 -6.79
N LEU A 466 -1.59 20.77 -6.34
CA LEU A 466 -2.83 21.45 -6.05
C LEU A 466 -2.77 22.19 -4.70
N LYS A 467 -3.66 23.14 -4.49
CA LYS A 467 -3.84 23.80 -3.19
C LYS A 467 -4.25 22.79 -2.13
N PRO A 468 -3.92 23.00 -0.84
CA PRO A 468 -4.37 22.14 0.24
C PRO A 468 -5.89 21.94 0.22
N GLY A 469 -6.37 20.71 0.44
CA GLY A 469 -7.78 20.36 0.36
C GLY A 469 -8.34 20.22 -1.07
N HIS A 470 -7.50 20.46 -2.11
CA HIS A 470 -7.88 20.23 -3.50
C HIS A 470 -7.29 18.91 -4.00
N TYR A 471 -8.05 18.19 -4.81
CA TYR A 471 -7.66 16.89 -5.35
C TYR A 471 -8.32 16.60 -6.71
N ASP A 472 -7.74 15.67 -7.46
CA ASP A 472 -8.23 15.19 -8.74
C ASP A 472 -9.14 13.99 -8.52
N TYR A 473 -10.44 14.15 -8.69
CA TYR A 473 -11.40 13.07 -8.55
C TYR A 473 -12.58 13.24 -9.54
N TYR A 474 -13.19 12.15 -9.91
CA TYR A 474 -14.28 12.11 -10.89
C TYR A 474 -15.66 12.53 -10.33
N SER A 475 -15.78 12.62 -9.02
CA SER A 475 -17.05 12.86 -8.30
C SER A 475 -16.86 13.95 -7.24
N SER A 476 -17.92 14.71 -6.95
CA SER A 476 -17.98 15.60 -5.77
C SER A 476 -18.19 14.85 -4.45
N LYS A 477 -18.40 13.55 -4.51
CA LYS A 477 -18.66 12.65 -3.40
C LYS A 477 -17.47 11.69 -3.23
N GLY A 478 -17.33 11.09 -2.03
CA GLY A 478 -16.22 10.19 -1.72
C GLY A 478 -14.90 10.93 -1.48
N THR A 479 -13.78 10.24 -1.63
CA THR A 479 -12.45 10.80 -1.45
C THR A 479 -11.41 10.17 -2.36
N THR A 480 -10.20 10.73 -2.34
CA THR A 480 -9.00 10.17 -2.97
C THR A 480 -7.76 10.57 -2.18
N HIS A 481 -6.61 10.30 -2.75
CA HIS A 481 -5.28 10.53 -2.19
C HIS A 481 -4.29 10.85 -3.33
N GLY A 482 -3.01 11.00 -3.04
CA GLY A 482 -1.97 11.23 -4.04
C GLY A 482 -1.24 12.55 -3.87
N ALA A 483 -1.67 13.40 -2.93
CA ALA A 483 -1.02 14.67 -2.63
C ALA A 483 0.15 14.50 -1.63
N TRP A 484 0.82 15.61 -1.33
CA TRP A 484 1.93 15.66 -0.37
C TRP A 484 1.51 16.15 1.01
N ASN A 485 0.23 16.45 1.17
CA ASN A 485 -0.33 17.05 2.38
C ASN A 485 -0.42 16.02 3.53
N PRO A 486 -0.40 16.45 4.80
CA PRO A 486 -0.39 15.55 5.96
C PRO A 486 -1.48 14.48 5.96
N TYR A 487 -2.68 14.80 5.47
CA TYR A 487 -3.78 13.84 5.40
C TYR A 487 -3.52 12.64 4.47
N ASP A 488 -2.61 12.78 3.49
CA ASP A 488 -2.21 11.69 2.59
C ASP A 488 -0.90 11.02 3.02
N ILE A 489 0.03 11.78 3.65
CA ILE A 489 1.39 11.29 3.89
C ILE A 489 1.70 10.92 5.34
N HIS A 490 0.88 11.32 6.33
CA HIS A 490 1.07 10.94 7.72
C HIS A 490 0.32 9.64 7.99
N ILE A 491 1.07 8.57 8.20
CA ILE A 491 0.59 7.19 8.27
C ILE A 491 0.94 6.55 9.62
N PRO A 492 0.17 5.55 10.09
CA PRO A 492 0.55 4.76 11.26
C PRO A 492 1.84 3.98 10.97
N CYS A 493 2.64 3.77 12.01
CA CYS A 493 3.80 2.88 11.97
C CYS A 493 4.02 2.28 13.36
N LEU A 494 3.57 1.04 13.52
CA LEU A 494 3.56 0.31 14.78
C LEU A 494 4.37 -0.97 14.64
N PHE A 495 5.17 -1.29 15.67
CA PHE A 495 5.91 -2.56 15.76
C PHE A 495 5.52 -3.29 17.04
N MET A 496 5.42 -4.61 17.02
CA MET A 496 5.10 -5.43 18.19
C MET A 496 5.72 -6.83 18.10
N GLY A 497 6.01 -7.42 19.23
CA GLY A 497 6.43 -8.81 19.35
C GLY A 497 7.92 -8.97 19.52
N TRP A 498 8.53 -9.94 18.85
CA TRP A 498 9.93 -10.31 19.04
C TRP A 498 10.88 -9.12 18.88
N GLY A 499 11.74 -8.91 19.86
CA GLY A 499 12.76 -7.86 19.84
C GLY A 499 12.26 -6.43 20.03
N ILE A 500 10.95 -6.22 20.18
CA ILE A 500 10.35 -4.90 20.33
C ILE A 500 10.09 -4.59 21.80
N GLN A 501 10.61 -3.48 22.27
CA GLN A 501 10.28 -2.91 23.58
C GLN A 501 9.09 -1.94 23.43
N HIS A 502 8.19 -1.97 24.40
CA HIS A 502 7.08 -1.02 24.44
C HIS A 502 7.60 0.42 24.55
N GLY A 503 6.99 1.33 23.77
CA GLY A 503 7.32 2.74 23.78
C GLY A 503 6.72 3.49 22.61
N GLU A 504 7.05 4.77 22.54
CA GLU A 504 6.65 5.66 21.45
C GLU A 504 7.78 6.63 21.07
N SER A 505 7.76 7.12 19.84
CA SER A 505 8.68 8.14 19.36
C SER A 505 7.96 9.16 18.49
N ALA A 506 8.10 10.45 18.80
CA ALA A 506 7.65 11.57 17.97
C ALA A 506 8.75 12.06 16.99
N GLN A 507 9.91 11.41 16.98
CA GLN A 507 10.98 11.74 16.03
C GLN A 507 10.50 11.50 14.59
N PRO A 508 10.89 12.36 13.63
CA PRO A 508 10.54 12.18 12.24
C PRO A 508 11.15 10.89 11.67
N HIS A 509 10.30 10.04 11.13
CA HIS A 509 10.66 8.84 10.39
C HIS A 509 9.90 8.77 9.07
N TYR A 510 10.41 7.95 8.17
CA TYR A 510 9.77 7.69 6.89
C TYR A 510 9.37 6.22 6.77
N MET A 511 8.36 5.93 5.94
CA MET A 511 7.95 4.54 5.69
C MET A 511 9.09 3.67 5.13
N THR A 512 10.10 4.27 4.52
CA THR A 512 11.32 3.60 4.04
C THR A 512 12.17 3.02 5.17
N ASP A 513 12.02 3.55 6.39
CA ASP A 513 12.76 3.10 7.57
C ASP A 513 12.27 1.72 8.07
N ILE A 514 11.04 1.32 7.69
CA ILE A 514 10.45 0.03 8.07
C ILE A 514 11.32 -1.13 7.55
N ALA A 515 11.68 -1.12 6.26
CA ALA A 515 12.51 -2.19 5.69
C ALA A 515 13.89 -2.25 6.33
N ALA A 516 14.53 -1.09 6.52
CA ALA A 516 15.82 -0.98 7.20
C ALA A 516 15.75 -1.55 8.62
N THR A 517 14.69 -1.22 9.37
CA THR A 517 14.45 -1.70 10.74
C THR A 517 14.26 -3.22 10.79
N VAL A 518 13.38 -3.77 9.94
CA VAL A 518 13.14 -5.21 9.89
C VAL A 518 14.42 -5.97 9.53
N CYS A 519 15.17 -5.50 8.53
CA CYS A 519 16.43 -6.15 8.13
C CYS A 519 17.49 -6.06 9.24
N ALA A 520 17.59 -4.94 9.95
CA ALA A 520 18.49 -4.80 11.10
C ALA A 520 18.14 -5.78 12.23
N LEU A 521 16.85 -5.87 12.60
CA LEU A 521 16.37 -6.84 13.60
C LEU A 521 16.63 -8.30 13.19
N LEU A 522 16.54 -8.60 11.90
CA LEU A 522 16.84 -9.93 11.36
C LEU A 522 18.34 -10.18 11.15
N HIS A 523 19.19 -9.16 11.32
CA HIS A 523 20.62 -9.21 11.00
C HIS A 523 20.86 -9.77 9.58
N ILE A 524 20.16 -9.19 8.59
CA ILE A 524 20.33 -9.47 7.18
C ILE A 524 20.65 -8.17 6.44
N GLN A 525 21.13 -8.29 5.21
CA GLN A 525 21.36 -7.13 4.36
C GLN A 525 20.01 -6.41 4.10
N ALA A 526 20.01 -5.08 4.12
CA ALA A 526 18.85 -4.29 3.65
C ALA A 526 18.68 -4.46 2.14
N PRO A 527 17.44 -4.29 1.61
CA PRO A 527 17.20 -4.32 0.17
C PRO A 527 18.16 -3.41 -0.61
N ASN A 528 18.57 -3.84 -1.79
CA ASN A 528 19.64 -3.21 -2.58
C ASN A 528 19.36 -1.76 -3.02
N GLY A 529 18.12 -1.31 -2.96
CA GLY A 529 17.70 0.08 -3.19
C GLY A 529 17.31 0.83 -1.93
N CYS A 530 17.53 0.26 -0.74
CA CYS A 530 17.11 0.85 0.53
C CYS A 530 17.87 2.13 0.84
N ILE A 531 17.11 3.19 1.17
CA ILE A 531 17.64 4.49 1.65
C ILE A 531 17.16 4.81 3.07
N GLY A 532 16.32 3.94 3.64
CA GLY A 532 15.82 4.08 5.00
C GLY A 532 16.90 3.79 6.04
N THR A 533 16.66 4.25 7.26
CA THR A 533 17.52 4.02 8.43
C THR A 533 16.74 3.24 9.49
N PRO A 534 17.37 2.33 10.24
CA PRO A 534 16.68 1.64 11.34
C PRO A 534 16.14 2.64 12.38
N ILE A 535 14.93 2.34 12.88
CA ILE A 535 14.23 3.18 13.87
C ILE A 535 14.81 2.95 15.27
N PHE A 536 15.27 1.73 15.56
CA PHE A 536 15.89 1.32 16.82
C PHE A 536 16.93 0.22 16.62
#